data_01d2bac0a844e09c1a6b040c8cc6d309
#
_entry.id   01d2bac0a844e09c1a6b040c8cc6d309
#
_cell.length_a   1.000
_cell.length_b   1.000
_cell.length_c   1.000
_cell.angle_alpha   90.00
_cell.angle_beta   90.00
_cell.angle_gamma   90.00
#
_symmetry.space_group_name_H-M   'P 1'
#
loop_
_entity.id
_entity.type
_entity.pdbx_description
1 polymer ?
#
loop_
_entity_poly.entity_id
_entity_poly.type
_entity_poly.pdbx_seq_one_letter_code
_entity_poly.pdbx_strand_id
1 'polypeptide(L)'
;MEDKKVLLSIKDLQVKFRVRGRILTAIRGVTLDIYENESIAIVGESGAGKSVFTKAFAGMLDSNGFIDQGDIIFNDAELSDTVVPLNSYAKKTIASTWEKLNEYSKLEYGSEVFLKMKALEQEKEEKMTLSEEEREKADAEIKELVIKRTELFNYKQTLDTSKEKAKIKETSAEISRLDGEIKALQKAKEEKIKAHKQAAMNDTAYNQAYDAKMAEYKKEYAGLTAKEITDETRKRNEILAKEIYLSVGRYKLRKKVRMIKKLHEAFKAAMERGVDLNDEQKRNGVFDQATFRVRYLDETPEQLHGTCIINLAKIQDPNDWGQIRGKKIATVFQDPMTSLNPIITIGKQITSVIMKHQDVSEVEARAQALELMEKVGIPNAEQRFDDYPFQYSGGMRQRIVIAIALSCRPKILICDEPTTALDVTIQAQILKLIKDLQKEYNYTIVFITHDLGVVANIADRVAVLYAGQIIEFANVEELFYDPRHPYTWALLSSLPQLAERCLLYTSDAADD
;
A
#
# COMPACT_ATOMS: atom_id res chain seq x y z
N MET A 1 -2.93 -25.31 20.07
CA MET A 1 -3.14 -24.49 18.87
C MET A 1 -1.95 -24.78 17.98
N GLU A 2 -2.17 -25.36 16.79
CA GLU A 2 -1.08 -25.48 15.81
C GLU A 2 -0.56 -24.06 15.53
N ASP A 3 0.74 -23.93 15.44
CA ASP A 3 1.41 -22.66 15.10
C ASP A 3 0.99 -22.25 13.67
N LYS A 4 -0.12 -21.52 13.56
CA LYS A 4 -0.60 -21.02 12.26
C LYS A 4 0.42 -19.99 11.75
N LYS A 5 0.94 -20.22 10.55
CA LYS A 5 1.91 -19.35 9.92
C LYS A 5 1.26 -18.05 9.46
N VAL A 6 1.85 -16.90 9.84
CA VAL A 6 1.39 -15.58 9.39
C VAL A 6 1.73 -15.41 7.91
N LEU A 7 0.71 -15.23 7.06
CA LEU A 7 0.87 -14.96 5.63
C LEU A 7 1.01 -13.47 5.35
N LEU A 8 0.19 -12.63 5.99
CA LEU A 8 0.23 -11.18 5.85
C LEU A 8 0.23 -10.53 7.23
N SER A 9 1.27 -9.76 7.56
CA SER A 9 1.37 -9.01 8.80
C SER A 9 1.26 -7.51 8.50
N ILE A 10 0.23 -6.89 9.02
CA ILE A 10 -0.05 -5.47 8.88
C ILE A 10 0.21 -4.81 10.23
N LYS A 11 1.04 -3.77 10.26
CA LYS A 11 1.43 -3.07 11.49
C LYS A 11 1.25 -1.57 11.32
N ASP A 12 0.46 -0.98 12.21
CA ASP A 12 0.22 0.47 12.30
C ASP A 12 -0.08 1.16 10.97
N LEU A 13 -0.92 0.50 10.13
CA LEU A 13 -1.22 0.96 8.79
C LEU A 13 -2.07 2.23 8.81
N GLN A 14 -1.57 3.28 8.16
CA GLN A 14 -2.31 4.51 7.91
C GLN A 14 -2.44 4.77 6.42
N VAL A 15 -3.66 4.97 5.96
CA VAL A 15 -3.96 5.31 4.56
C VAL A 15 -4.65 6.67 4.50
N LYS A 16 -4.12 7.53 3.65
CA LYS A 16 -4.61 8.89 3.46
C LYS A 16 -4.95 9.16 2.00
N PHE A 17 -5.88 10.10 1.80
CA PHE A 17 -6.30 10.57 0.48
C PHE A 17 -6.14 12.08 0.35
N ARG A 18 -5.66 12.51 -0.82
CA ARG A 18 -5.63 13.94 -1.18
C ARG A 18 -6.93 14.31 -1.88
N VAL A 19 -7.78 15.09 -1.21
CA VAL A 19 -9.09 15.49 -1.73
C VAL A 19 -9.21 17.02 -1.68
N ARG A 20 -9.28 17.67 -2.83
CA ARG A 20 -9.46 19.14 -2.94
C ARG A 20 -8.50 19.94 -2.04
N GLY A 21 -7.21 19.58 -2.05
CA GLY A 21 -6.18 20.25 -1.25
C GLY A 21 -6.16 19.91 0.24
N ARG A 22 -7.04 19.03 0.71
CA ARG A 22 -7.06 18.49 2.08
C ARG A 22 -6.57 17.05 2.10
N ILE A 23 -6.01 16.63 3.22
CA ILE A 23 -5.63 15.23 3.46
C ILE A 23 -6.67 14.63 4.39
N LEU A 24 -7.32 13.57 3.92
CA LEU A 24 -8.29 12.78 4.70
C LEU A 24 -7.64 11.46 5.09
N THR A 25 -7.69 11.12 6.37
CA THR A 25 -7.21 9.83 6.89
C THR A 25 -8.36 8.83 6.84
N ALA A 26 -8.22 7.81 5.99
CA ALA A 26 -9.22 6.76 5.81
C ALA A 26 -8.94 5.54 6.69
N ILE A 27 -7.68 5.18 6.91
CA ILE A 27 -7.24 4.10 7.82
C ILE A 27 -6.28 4.71 8.85
N ARG A 28 -6.47 4.34 10.13
CA ARG A 28 -5.88 5.05 11.28
C ARG A 28 -5.17 4.08 12.23
N GLY A 29 -4.00 3.57 11.85
CA GLY A 29 -3.18 2.71 12.71
C GLY A 29 -3.73 1.30 12.86
N VAL A 30 -4.12 0.65 11.76
CA VAL A 30 -4.63 -0.73 11.79
C VAL A 30 -3.46 -1.71 11.90
N THR A 31 -3.55 -2.60 12.89
CA THR A 31 -2.64 -3.75 13.08
C THR A 31 -3.44 -5.04 13.04
N LEU A 32 -3.03 -5.98 12.16
CA LEU A 32 -3.73 -7.24 11.93
C LEU A 32 -2.79 -8.26 11.30
N ASP A 33 -2.75 -9.48 11.85
CA ASP A 33 -2.10 -10.63 11.22
C ASP A 33 -3.14 -11.55 10.57
N ILE A 34 -2.91 -11.91 9.30
CA ILE A 34 -3.71 -12.85 8.53
C ILE A 34 -2.87 -14.12 8.34
N TYR A 35 -3.43 -15.26 8.72
CA TYR A 35 -2.74 -16.55 8.68
C TYR A 35 -2.97 -17.30 7.36
N GLU A 36 -2.09 -18.25 7.06
CA GLU A 36 -2.29 -19.17 5.94
C GLU A 36 -3.56 -20.01 6.15
N ASN A 37 -4.33 -20.22 5.09
CA ASN A 37 -5.51 -21.09 5.02
C ASN A 37 -6.65 -20.71 5.99
N GLU A 38 -6.74 -19.44 6.37
CA GLU A 38 -7.88 -18.95 7.15
C GLU A 38 -8.86 -18.13 6.31
N SER A 39 -10.09 -18.02 6.80
CA SER A 39 -11.07 -17.04 6.36
C SER A 39 -11.21 -15.94 7.39
N ILE A 40 -10.85 -14.73 7.05
CA ILE A 40 -11.05 -13.56 7.90
C ILE A 40 -12.12 -12.66 7.30
N ALA A 41 -13.09 -12.23 8.10
CA ALA A 41 -14.10 -11.25 7.70
C ALA A 41 -13.74 -9.86 8.23
N ILE A 42 -13.90 -8.86 7.38
CA ILE A 42 -13.81 -7.44 7.72
C ILE A 42 -15.21 -6.87 7.62
N VAL A 43 -15.79 -6.51 8.75
CA VAL A 43 -17.18 -6.03 8.85
C VAL A 43 -17.24 -4.59 9.32
N GLY A 44 -18.34 -3.91 9.05
CA GLY A 44 -18.60 -2.53 9.45
C GLY A 44 -19.56 -1.85 8.48
N GLU A 45 -20.03 -0.66 8.82
CA GLU A 45 -20.91 0.13 7.95
C GLU A 45 -20.25 0.59 6.66
N SER A 46 -21.08 1.05 5.71
CA SER A 46 -20.59 1.70 4.50
C SER A 46 -19.75 2.94 4.87
N GLY A 47 -18.59 3.10 4.24
CA GLY A 47 -17.67 4.20 4.57
C GLY A 47 -16.73 3.95 5.76
N ALA A 48 -16.81 2.83 6.48
CA ALA A 48 -15.91 2.50 7.59
C ALA A 48 -14.44 2.31 7.16
N GLY A 49 -14.16 2.17 5.85
CA GLY A 49 -12.80 2.00 5.32
C GLY A 49 -12.47 0.58 4.87
N LYS A 50 -13.41 -0.37 4.90
CA LYS A 50 -13.20 -1.81 4.58
C LYS A 50 -12.48 -2.03 3.24
N SER A 51 -13.06 -1.52 2.15
CA SER A 51 -12.47 -1.68 0.81
C SER A 51 -11.17 -0.90 0.65
N VAL A 52 -11.00 0.24 1.34
CA VAL A 52 -9.72 0.99 1.36
C VAL A 52 -8.62 0.16 2.02
N PHE A 53 -8.95 -0.49 3.13
CA PHE A 53 -8.01 -1.33 3.86
C PHE A 53 -7.50 -2.49 2.98
N THR A 54 -8.38 -3.21 2.31
CA THR A 54 -7.98 -4.32 1.43
C THR A 54 -7.29 -3.84 0.15
N LYS A 55 -7.73 -2.73 -0.43
CA LYS A 55 -7.04 -2.10 -1.58
C LYS A 55 -5.60 -1.70 -1.25
N ALA A 56 -5.28 -1.36 0.00
CA ALA A 56 -3.93 -1.00 0.42
C ALA A 56 -2.94 -2.16 0.21
N PHE A 57 -3.28 -3.38 0.64
CA PHE A 57 -2.38 -4.53 0.43
C PHE A 57 -2.58 -5.25 -0.90
N ALA A 58 -3.67 -4.98 -1.62
CA ALA A 58 -3.85 -5.43 -3.00
C ALA A 58 -3.17 -4.52 -4.04
N GLY A 59 -2.63 -3.38 -3.63
CA GLY A 59 -2.01 -2.40 -4.52
C GLY A 59 -2.99 -1.71 -5.46
N MET A 60 -4.24 -1.52 -5.01
CA MET A 60 -5.34 -0.97 -5.79
C MET A 60 -5.91 0.32 -5.19
N LEU A 61 -5.11 1.06 -4.42
CA LEU A 61 -5.51 2.38 -3.97
C LEU A 61 -5.70 3.31 -5.18
N ASP A 62 -6.70 4.18 -5.10
CA ASP A 62 -6.95 5.20 -6.11
C ASP A 62 -5.74 6.16 -6.21
N SER A 63 -5.60 6.85 -7.34
CA SER A 63 -4.43 7.68 -7.64
C SER A 63 -4.17 8.82 -6.65
N ASN A 64 -5.18 9.25 -5.90
CA ASN A 64 -5.10 10.25 -4.85
C ASN A 64 -4.88 9.65 -3.44
N GLY A 65 -4.91 8.30 -3.32
CA GLY A 65 -4.66 7.57 -2.09
C GLY A 65 -3.20 7.16 -1.94
N PHE A 66 -2.68 7.15 -0.72
CA PHE A 66 -1.33 6.70 -0.42
C PHE A 66 -1.24 6.15 1.00
N ILE A 67 -0.31 5.21 1.19
CA ILE A 67 0.07 4.72 2.51
C ILE A 67 1.02 5.74 3.12
N ASP A 68 0.61 6.33 4.24
CA ASP A 68 1.37 7.36 4.94
C ASP A 68 2.34 6.73 5.95
N GLN A 69 1.89 5.71 6.66
CA GLN A 69 2.63 5.03 7.71
C GLN A 69 2.26 3.54 7.78
N GLY A 70 3.14 2.76 8.39
CA GLY A 70 2.97 1.35 8.66
C GLY A 70 3.63 0.44 7.65
N ASP A 71 3.61 -0.84 7.98
CA ASP A 71 4.21 -1.92 7.20
C ASP A 71 3.16 -2.99 6.86
N ILE A 72 3.30 -3.58 5.68
CA ILE A 72 2.48 -4.71 5.22
C ILE A 72 3.44 -5.79 4.73
N ILE A 73 3.82 -6.70 5.62
CA ILE A 73 4.77 -7.77 5.32
C ILE A 73 4.02 -8.98 4.78
N PHE A 74 4.36 -9.39 3.57
CA PHE A 74 3.81 -10.55 2.90
C PHE A 74 4.79 -11.72 2.94
N ASN A 75 4.44 -12.79 3.67
CA ASN A 75 5.27 -13.96 3.91
C ASN A 75 4.87 -15.11 2.98
N ASP A 76 5.17 -14.98 1.69
CA ASP A 76 4.98 -16.06 0.73
C ASP A 76 6.28 -16.88 0.58
N ALA A 77 6.23 -18.18 0.87
CA ALA A 77 7.41 -19.04 0.85
C ALA A 77 8.08 -19.11 -0.54
N GLU A 78 7.28 -19.10 -1.61
CA GLU A 78 7.79 -19.17 -2.99
C GLU A 78 8.47 -17.87 -3.42
N LEU A 79 7.95 -16.70 -2.96
CA LEU A 79 8.59 -15.41 -3.20
C LEU A 79 9.74 -15.15 -2.23
N SER A 80 9.71 -15.73 -1.05
CA SER A 80 10.77 -15.57 -0.04
C SER A 80 12.04 -16.29 -0.44
N ASP A 81 11.96 -17.48 -1.00
CA ASP A 81 13.14 -18.20 -1.45
C ASP A 81 13.73 -17.54 -2.70
N THR A 82 14.93 -17.02 -2.57
CA THR A 82 15.63 -16.30 -3.63
C THR A 82 16.99 -16.90 -3.90
N VAL A 83 17.14 -17.47 -5.08
CA VAL A 83 18.39 -18.01 -5.58
C VAL A 83 18.82 -17.21 -6.82
N VAL A 84 20.05 -16.71 -6.81
CA VAL A 84 20.60 -15.91 -7.91
C VAL A 84 21.93 -16.53 -8.37
N PRO A 85 22.13 -16.76 -9.68
CA PRO A 85 23.38 -17.33 -10.19
C PRO A 85 24.56 -16.39 -9.98
N LEU A 86 25.67 -16.95 -9.51
CA LEU A 86 26.92 -16.25 -9.21
C LEU A 86 27.88 -16.30 -10.41
N ASN A 87 27.44 -15.75 -11.55
CA ASN A 87 28.25 -15.65 -12.77
C ASN A 87 29.33 -14.54 -12.65
N SER A 88 30.19 -14.41 -13.66
CA SER A 88 31.26 -13.41 -13.69
C SER A 88 30.80 -11.97 -13.53
N TYR A 89 29.64 -11.63 -14.08
CA TYR A 89 29.01 -10.31 -13.89
C TYR A 89 28.57 -10.09 -12.45
N ALA A 90 27.96 -11.09 -11.82
CA ALA A 90 27.56 -11.05 -10.42
C ALA A 90 28.76 -10.83 -9.51
N LYS A 91 29.79 -11.64 -9.65
CA LYS A 91 31.05 -11.56 -8.87
C LYS A 91 31.67 -10.16 -8.99
N LYS A 92 31.81 -9.65 -10.21
CA LYS A 92 32.36 -8.30 -10.45
C LYS A 92 31.50 -7.19 -9.83
N THR A 93 30.17 -7.30 -9.94
CA THR A 93 29.24 -6.30 -9.40
C THR A 93 29.24 -6.29 -7.87
N ILE A 94 29.26 -7.47 -7.24
CA ILE A 94 29.36 -7.61 -5.78
C ILE A 94 30.67 -7.04 -5.27
N ALA A 95 31.81 -7.40 -5.89
CA ALA A 95 33.12 -6.86 -5.53
C ALA A 95 33.15 -5.33 -5.62
N SER A 96 32.70 -4.76 -6.73
CA SER A 96 32.62 -3.29 -6.90
C SER A 96 31.68 -2.63 -5.90
N THR A 97 30.58 -3.30 -5.53
CA THR A 97 29.65 -2.79 -4.50
C THR A 97 30.30 -2.82 -3.12
N TRP A 98 31.00 -3.89 -2.78
CA TRP A 98 31.75 -4.02 -1.54
C TRP A 98 32.81 -2.94 -1.39
N GLU A 99 33.61 -2.68 -2.43
CA GLU A 99 34.61 -1.60 -2.44
C GLU A 99 33.95 -0.23 -2.16
N LYS A 100 32.84 0.08 -2.83
CA LYS A 100 32.10 1.32 -2.60
C LYS A 100 31.54 1.44 -1.19
N LEU A 101 30.96 0.35 -0.65
CA LEU A 101 30.48 0.35 0.73
C LEU A 101 31.62 0.57 1.73
N ASN A 102 32.81 -0.02 1.49
CA ASN A 102 33.99 0.22 2.31
C ASN A 102 34.43 1.69 2.26
N GLU A 103 34.36 2.31 1.09
CA GLU A 103 34.65 3.74 0.96
C GLU A 103 33.62 4.60 1.70
N TYR A 104 32.33 4.28 1.56
CA TYR A 104 31.25 5.00 2.24
C TYR A 104 31.27 4.81 3.76
N SER A 105 31.70 3.65 4.27
CA SER A 105 31.79 3.40 5.70
C SER A 105 32.81 4.30 6.41
N LYS A 106 33.75 4.90 5.70
CA LYS A 106 34.63 5.95 6.28
C LYS A 106 33.83 7.17 6.71
N LEU A 107 32.71 7.46 6.05
CA LEU A 107 31.81 8.59 6.35
C LEU A 107 31.09 8.40 7.69
N GLU A 108 30.90 7.16 8.17
CA GLU A 108 30.30 6.85 9.46
C GLU A 108 31.08 7.51 10.62
N TYR A 109 32.42 7.55 10.52
CA TYR A 109 33.25 8.19 11.54
C TYR A 109 33.04 9.71 11.66
N GLY A 110 32.61 10.35 10.58
CA GLY A 110 32.34 11.79 10.53
C GLY A 110 30.87 12.15 10.70
N SER A 111 29.97 11.19 10.95
CA SER A 111 28.53 11.38 10.93
C SER A 111 28.03 12.47 11.89
N GLU A 112 28.57 12.54 13.12
CA GLU A 112 28.21 13.57 14.07
C GLU A 112 28.56 14.99 13.57
N VAL A 113 29.75 15.12 12.96
CA VAL A 113 30.19 16.38 12.38
C VAL A 113 29.37 16.74 11.15
N PHE A 114 29.04 15.73 10.32
CA PHE A 114 28.15 15.91 9.18
C PHE A 114 26.77 16.43 9.60
N LEU A 115 26.17 15.90 10.66
CA LEU A 115 24.91 16.39 11.22
C LEU A 115 25.02 17.82 11.73
N LYS A 116 26.14 18.19 12.41
CA LYS A 116 26.40 19.58 12.81
C LYS A 116 26.52 20.53 11.61
N MET A 117 27.19 20.09 10.54
CA MET A 117 27.28 20.86 9.29
C MET A 117 25.90 21.05 8.67
N LYS A 118 25.08 20.01 8.64
CA LYS A 118 23.70 20.08 8.12
C LYS A 118 22.81 20.97 8.97
N ALA A 119 22.91 20.91 10.29
CA ALA A 119 22.19 21.82 11.20
C ALA A 119 22.59 23.29 10.96
N LEU A 120 23.87 23.55 10.74
CA LEU A 120 24.36 24.90 10.46
C LEU A 120 23.89 25.38 9.06
N GLU A 121 23.85 24.51 8.05
CA GLU A 121 23.28 24.80 6.73
C GLU A 121 21.79 25.14 6.84
N GLN A 122 21.04 24.34 7.61
CA GLN A 122 19.61 24.56 7.85
C GLN A 122 19.35 25.87 8.59
N GLU A 123 20.12 26.19 9.62
CA GLU A 123 20.04 27.48 10.35
C GLU A 123 20.23 28.66 9.38
N LYS A 124 21.20 28.56 8.46
CA LYS A 124 21.42 29.59 7.44
C LYS A 124 20.27 29.69 6.45
N GLU A 125 19.70 28.55 6.07
CA GLU A 125 18.54 28.50 5.15
C GLU A 125 17.28 29.06 5.81
N GLU A 126 17.04 28.78 7.09
CA GLU A 126 15.95 29.34 7.88
C GLU A 126 16.07 30.87 8.02
N LYS A 127 17.29 31.41 8.24
CA LYS A 127 17.52 32.86 8.22
C LYS A 127 17.27 33.51 6.86
N MET A 128 17.43 32.76 5.76
CA MET A 128 17.18 33.25 4.40
C MET A 128 15.71 33.13 3.98
N THR A 129 14.87 32.46 4.77
CA THR A 129 13.45 32.24 4.49
C THR A 129 12.59 32.84 5.60
N LEU A 130 11.29 32.74 5.46
CA LEU A 130 10.36 33.09 6.56
C LEU A 130 10.48 32.07 7.69
N SER A 131 10.27 32.51 8.92
CA SER A 131 10.11 31.60 10.05
C SER A 131 8.96 30.62 9.81
N GLU A 132 8.99 29.45 10.47
CA GLU A 132 7.95 28.43 10.32
C GLU A 132 6.56 29.00 10.64
N GLU A 133 6.44 29.79 11.70
CA GLU A 133 5.19 30.47 12.07
C GLU A 133 4.69 31.48 11.01
N GLU A 134 5.60 32.29 10.47
CA GLU A 134 5.24 33.25 9.42
C GLU A 134 4.86 32.57 8.12
N ARG A 135 5.53 31.45 7.79
CA ARG A 135 5.24 30.64 6.61
C ARG A 135 3.89 29.94 6.76
N GLU A 136 3.64 29.28 7.90
CA GLU A 136 2.36 28.63 8.18
C GLU A 136 1.20 29.62 8.12
N LYS A 137 1.37 30.82 8.72
CA LYS A 137 0.35 31.86 8.70
C LYS A 137 0.06 32.35 7.26
N ALA A 138 1.09 32.64 6.47
CA ALA A 138 0.92 33.06 5.08
C ALA A 138 0.30 31.95 4.23
N ASP A 139 0.69 30.71 4.45
CA ASP A 139 0.14 29.55 3.72
C ASP A 139 -1.30 29.24 4.14
N ALA A 140 -1.66 29.45 5.42
CA ALA A 140 -3.03 29.32 5.90
C ALA A 140 -3.97 30.36 5.27
N GLU A 141 -3.54 31.64 5.22
CA GLU A 141 -4.32 32.73 4.60
C GLU A 141 -4.55 32.46 3.10
N ILE A 142 -3.49 32.07 2.36
CA ILE A 142 -3.60 31.71 0.93
C ILE A 142 -4.52 30.50 0.76
N LYS A 143 -4.39 29.46 1.60
CA LYS A 143 -5.18 28.25 1.54
C LYS A 143 -6.67 28.52 1.78
N GLU A 144 -7.00 29.38 2.71
CA GLU A 144 -8.40 29.78 3.00
C GLU A 144 -9.04 30.43 1.78
N LEU A 145 -8.35 31.37 1.13
CA LEU A 145 -8.84 32.01 -0.11
C LEU A 145 -8.96 31.03 -1.27
N VAL A 146 -8.02 30.09 -1.41
CA VAL A 146 -8.06 29.04 -2.43
C VAL A 146 -9.28 28.12 -2.22
N ILE A 147 -9.58 27.76 -0.98
CA ILE A 147 -10.78 26.96 -0.65
C ILE A 147 -12.04 27.72 -1.05
N LYS A 148 -12.18 28.96 -0.61
CA LYS A 148 -13.33 29.82 -0.91
C LYS A 148 -13.51 30.02 -2.43
N ARG A 149 -12.41 30.27 -3.12
CA ARG A 149 -12.40 30.40 -4.61
C ARG A 149 -12.87 29.09 -5.26
N THR A 150 -12.44 27.93 -4.76
CA THR A 150 -12.82 26.62 -5.30
C THR A 150 -14.29 26.30 -5.05
N GLU A 151 -14.82 26.67 -3.89
CA GLU A 151 -16.25 26.53 -3.58
C GLU A 151 -17.13 27.38 -4.52
N LEU A 152 -16.74 28.61 -4.75
CA LEU A 152 -17.43 29.50 -5.72
C LEU A 152 -17.34 28.98 -7.14
N PHE A 153 -16.18 28.44 -7.54
CA PHE A 153 -16.02 27.83 -8.86
C PHE A 153 -16.93 26.61 -9.03
N ASN A 154 -17.00 25.73 -8.02
CA ASN A 154 -17.90 24.59 -8.05
C ASN A 154 -19.37 25.03 -8.09
N TYR A 155 -19.75 26.02 -7.28
CA TYR A 155 -21.10 26.61 -7.31
C TYR A 155 -21.45 27.15 -8.69
N LYS A 156 -20.52 27.87 -9.34
CA LYS A 156 -20.72 28.35 -10.72
C LYS A 156 -21.03 27.23 -11.70
N GLN A 157 -20.43 26.05 -11.53
CA GLN A 157 -20.66 24.88 -12.40
C GLN A 157 -22.07 24.29 -12.24
N THR A 158 -22.74 24.52 -11.11
CA THR A 158 -24.13 24.04 -10.87
C THR A 158 -25.21 24.98 -11.40
N LEU A 159 -24.84 26.20 -11.82
CA LEU A 159 -25.82 27.20 -12.30
C LEU A 159 -26.25 26.96 -13.77
N ASP A 160 -27.53 27.11 -14.04
CA ASP A 160 -28.07 27.02 -15.40
C ASP A 160 -27.64 28.23 -16.25
N THR A 161 -26.83 27.96 -17.27
CA THR A 161 -26.26 28.97 -18.17
C THR A 161 -27.30 29.77 -18.95
N SER A 162 -28.51 29.26 -19.13
CA SER A 162 -29.60 29.92 -19.85
C SER A 162 -30.46 30.81 -18.95
N LYS A 163 -30.69 30.43 -17.70
CA LYS A 163 -31.63 31.07 -16.76
C LYS A 163 -30.96 31.98 -15.73
N GLU A 164 -29.70 31.72 -15.37
CA GLU A 164 -29.01 32.35 -14.23
C GLU A 164 -27.82 33.21 -14.63
N LYS A 165 -27.83 33.86 -15.79
CA LYS A 165 -26.74 34.68 -16.35
C LYS A 165 -26.21 35.75 -15.38
N ALA A 166 -27.08 36.37 -14.59
CA ALA A 166 -26.73 37.41 -13.64
C ALA A 166 -25.85 36.83 -12.50
N LYS A 167 -26.26 35.71 -11.91
CA LYS A 167 -25.52 35.00 -10.85
C LYS A 167 -24.18 34.48 -11.36
N ILE A 168 -24.13 33.97 -12.59
CA ILE A 168 -22.87 33.49 -13.20
C ILE A 168 -21.89 34.65 -13.37
N LYS A 169 -22.37 35.83 -13.76
CA LYS A 169 -21.56 37.04 -13.91
C LYS A 169 -21.01 37.51 -12.56
N GLU A 170 -21.86 37.57 -11.54
CA GLU A 170 -21.48 37.92 -10.17
C GLU A 170 -20.44 36.98 -9.56
N THR A 171 -20.72 35.66 -9.61
CA THR A 171 -19.81 34.63 -9.14
C THR A 171 -18.46 34.65 -9.87
N SER A 172 -18.49 34.94 -11.19
CA SER A 172 -17.26 35.09 -12.00
C SER A 172 -16.43 36.31 -11.58
N ALA A 173 -17.08 37.41 -11.25
CA ALA A 173 -16.41 38.62 -10.78
C ALA A 173 -15.78 38.37 -9.40
N GLU A 174 -16.46 37.65 -8.52
CA GLU A 174 -15.93 37.31 -7.18
C GLU A 174 -14.78 36.32 -7.25
N ILE A 175 -14.82 35.31 -8.12
CA ILE A 175 -13.69 34.41 -8.41
C ILE A 175 -12.47 35.22 -8.90
N SER A 176 -12.68 36.15 -9.83
CA SER A 176 -11.59 37.01 -10.36
C SER A 176 -10.99 37.91 -9.28
N ARG A 177 -11.80 38.41 -8.34
CA ARG A 177 -11.32 39.17 -7.17
C ARG A 177 -10.46 38.31 -6.27
N LEU A 178 -10.92 37.10 -5.92
CA LEU A 178 -10.17 36.16 -5.09
C LEU A 178 -8.85 35.71 -5.77
N ASP A 179 -8.86 35.49 -7.08
CA ASP A 179 -7.64 35.21 -7.86
C ASP A 179 -6.63 36.36 -7.76
N GLY A 180 -7.10 37.61 -7.74
CA GLY A 180 -6.28 38.82 -7.52
C GLY A 180 -5.71 38.86 -6.10
N GLU A 181 -6.52 38.60 -5.08
CA GLU A 181 -6.09 38.57 -3.67
C GLU A 181 -5.06 37.45 -3.42
N ILE A 182 -5.29 36.25 -3.94
CA ILE A 182 -4.36 35.11 -3.86
C ILE A 182 -2.99 35.49 -4.49
N LYS A 183 -3.01 36.09 -5.68
CA LYS A 183 -1.77 36.54 -6.34
C LYS A 183 -1.05 37.63 -5.56
N ALA A 184 -1.79 38.56 -4.95
CA ALA A 184 -1.22 39.61 -4.13
C ALA A 184 -0.54 39.05 -2.88
N LEU A 185 -1.18 38.08 -2.18
CA LEU A 185 -0.60 37.43 -1.01
C LEU A 185 0.63 36.58 -1.38
N GLN A 186 0.58 35.85 -2.50
CA GLN A 186 1.73 35.09 -3.00
C GLN A 186 2.92 36.02 -3.31
N LYS A 187 2.67 37.15 -3.96
CA LYS A 187 3.69 38.15 -4.26
C LYS A 187 4.26 38.80 -2.97
N ALA A 188 3.40 39.12 -2.00
CA ALA A 188 3.82 39.66 -0.72
C ALA A 188 4.69 38.65 0.06
N LYS A 189 4.34 37.35 0.01
CA LYS A 189 5.17 36.28 0.57
C LYS A 189 6.54 36.20 -0.10
N GLU A 190 6.58 36.25 -1.42
CA GLU A 190 7.84 36.26 -2.18
C GLU A 190 8.70 37.48 -1.90
N GLU A 191 8.11 38.67 -1.76
CA GLU A 191 8.82 39.89 -1.43
C GLU A 191 9.41 39.84 -0.01
N LYS A 192 8.67 39.30 0.97
CA LYS A 192 9.19 39.06 2.30
C LYS A 192 10.37 38.08 2.29
N ILE A 193 10.27 36.96 1.57
CA ILE A 193 11.38 36.00 1.41
C ILE A 193 12.60 36.67 0.78
N LYS A 194 12.41 37.50 -0.25
CA LYS A 194 13.52 38.26 -0.87
C LYS A 194 14.17 39.23 0.11
N ALA A 195 13.37 39.90 0.93
CA ALA A 195 13.88 40.83 1.95
C ALA A 195 14.69 40.09 3.03
N HIS A 196 14.20 38.94 3.55
CA HIS A 196 14.92 38.09 4.48
C HIS A 196 16.25 37.60 3.92
N LYS A 197 16.21 37.11 2.66
CA LYS A 197 17.41 36.65 1.95
C LYS A 197 18.46 37.79 1.81
N GLN A 198 18.00 38.98 1.48
CA GLN A 198 18.90 40.12 1.31
C GLN A 198 19.47 40.61 2.65
N ALA A 199 18.66 40.59 3.69
CA ALA A 199 19.12 40.90 5.05
C ALA A 199 20.15 39.88 5.54
N ALA A 200 19.91 38.58 5.35
CA ALA A 200 20.85 37.52 5.70
C ALA A 200 22.16 37.60 4.90
N MET A 201 22.11 37.96 3.59
CA MET A 201 23.30 38.17 2.79
C MET A 201 24.13 39.36 3.22
N ASN A 202 23.49 40.41 3.75
CA ASN A 202 24.16 41.64 4.21
C ASN A 202 24.69 41.54 5.64
N ASP A 203 24.30 40.50 6.40
CA ASP A 203 24.83 40.23 7.74
C ASP A 203 26.25 39.65 7.66
N THR A 204 27.21 40.54 7.46
CA THR A 204 28.63 40.16 7.27
C THR A 204 29.20 39.47 8.53
N ALA A 205 28.79 39.83 9.74
CA ALA A 205 29.26 39.22 10.97
C ALA A 205 28.79 37.77 11.08
N TYR A 206 27.52 37.52 10.78
CA TYR A 206 26.96 36.17 10.76
C TYR A 206 27.63 35.32 9.68
N ASN A 207 27.75 35.84 8.46
CA ASN A 207 28.33 35.09 7.35
C ASN A 207 29.80 34.69 7.62
N GLN A 208 30.60 35.60 8.22
CA GLN A 208 31.97 35.26 8.62
C GLN A 208 32.02 34.20 9.73
N ALA A 209 31.14 34.28 10.72
CA ALA A 209 31.05 33.26 11.77
C ALA A 209 30.59 31.89 11.23
N TYR A 210 29.63 31.90 10.30
CA TYR A 210 29.18 30.71 9.59
C TYR A 210 30.33 30.05 8.81
N ASP A 211 31.02 30.83 7.98
CA ASP A 211 32.11 30.33 7.14
C ASP A 211 33.27 29.78 7.97
N ALA A 212 33.61 30.44 9.12
CA ALA A 212 34.63 29.98 10.04
C ALA A 212 34.25 28.63 10.68
N LYS A 213 33.03 28.50 11.23
CA LYS A 213 32.53 27.21 11.77
C LYS A 213 32.43 26.13 10.73
N MET A 214 31.94 26.44 9.55
CA MET A 214 31.85 25.48 8.46
C MET A 214 33.23 24.98 8.01
N ALA A 215 34.23 25.87 7.97
CA ALA A 215 35.62 25.49 7.65
C ALA A 215 36.21 24.58 8.74
N GLU A 216 35.95 24.87 10.01
CA GLU A 216 36.38 24.02 11.14
C GLU A 216 35.74 22.63 11.05
N TYR A 217 34.44 22.54 10.88
CA TYR A 217 33.74 21.26 10.73
C TYR A 217 34.20 20.48 9.51
N LYS A 218 34.42 21.13 8.36
CA LYS A 218 34.97 20.46 7.16
C LYS A 218 36.37 19.88 7.43
N LYS A 219 37.23 20.57 8.16
CA LYS A 219 38.56 20.08 8.53
C LYS A 219 38.47 18.87 9.47
N GLU A 220 37.61 18.96 10.50
CA GLU A 220 37.35 17.85 11.43
C GLU A 220 36.78 16.63 10.70
N TYR A 221 35.78 16.82 9.85
CA TYR A 221 35.17 15.79 9.03
C TYR A 221 36.20 15.08 8.13
N ALA A 222 37.03 15.83 7.45
CA ALA A 222 38.09 15.29 6.60
C ALA A 222 39.10 14.44 7.41
N GLY A 223 39.45 14.87 8.63
CA GLY A 223 40.33 14.12 9.52
C GLY A 223 39.71 12.80 10.01
N LEU A 224 38.42 12.83 10.35
CA LEU A 224 37.70 11.64 10.79
C LEU A 224 37.47 10.62 9.67
N THR A 225 37.08 11.07 8.48
CA THR A 225 36.82 10.21 7.32
C THR A 225 38.10 9.68 6.63
N ALA A 226 39.28 10.15 7.02
CA ALA A 226 40.57 9.60 6.59
C ALA A 226 40.95 8.31 7.31
N LYS A 227 40.27 7.94 8.42
CA LYS A 227 40.55 6.71 9.16
C LYS A 227 40.21 5.47 8.35
N GLU A 228 41.00 4.42 8.56
CA GLU A 228 40.68 3.11 7.98
C GLU A 228 39.51 2.44 8.71
N ILE A 229 38.70 1.70 7.97
CA ILE A 229 37.58 0.91 8.50
C ILE A 229 38.11 -0.38 9.17
N THR A 230 37.32 -0.83 10.17
CA THR A 230 37.62 -2.07 10.89
C THR A 230 37.32 -3.32 10.04
N ASP A 231 37.92 -4.45 10.42
CA ASP A 231 37.65 -5.74 9.76
C ASP A 231 36.19 -6.20 9.95
N GLU A 232 35.55 -5.86 11.07
CA GLU A 232 34.15 -6.11 11.31
C GLU A 232 33.29 -5.34 10.31
N THR A 233 33.58 -4.05 10.08
CA THR A 233 32.91 -3.23 9.07
C THR A 233 33.10 -3.80 7.66
N ARG A 234 34.32 -4.31 7.33
CA ARG A 234 34.57 -4.95 6.03
C ARG A 234 33.71 -6.20 5.82
N LYS A 235 33.57 -7.06 6.85
CA LYS A 235 32.71 -8.25 6.82
C LYS A 235 31.25 -7.89 6.70
N ARG A 236 30.77 -6.90 7.47
CA ARG A 236 29.41 -6.37 7.34
C ARG A 236 29.14 -5.91 5.90
N ASN A 237 30.04 -5.14 5.32
CA ASN A 237 29.89 -4.59 3.97
C ASN A 237 29.93 -5.67 2.88
N GLU A 238 30.66 -6.77 3.10
CA GLU A 238 30.65 -7.92 2.20
C GLU A 238 29.24 -8.56 2.15
N ILE A 239 28.63 -8.79 3.31
CA ILE A 239 27.26 -9.29 3.40
C ILE A 239 26.28 -8.31 2.74
N LEU A 240 26.41 -7.02 3.03
CA LEU A 240 25.54 -5.98 2.43
C LEU A 240 25.68 -5.93 0.91
N ALA A 241 26.87 -6.11 0.34
CA ALA A 241 27.06 -6.15 -1.10
C ALA A 241 26.32 -7.34 -1.75
N LYS A 242 26.35 -8.51 -1.09
CA LYS A 242 25.60 -9.70 -1.51
C LYS A 242 24.09 -9.46 -1.40
N GLU A 243 23.62 -8.85 -0.30
CA GLU A 243 22.21 -8.50 -0.10
C GLU A 243 21.69 -7.49 -1.13
N ILE A 244 22.48 -6.47 -1.46
CA ILE A 244 22.15 -5.51 -2.54
C ILE A 244 21.99 -6.25 -3.87
N TYR A 245 22.93 -7.13 -4.21
CA TYR A 245 22.87 -7.88 -5.46
C TYR A 245 21.67 -8.83 -5.50
N LEU A 246 21.40 -9.57 -4.43
CA LEU A 246 20.23 -10.45 -4.28
C LEU A 246 18.92 -9.67 -4.43
N SER A 247 18.82 -8.51 -3.77
CA SER A 247 17.59 -7.66 -3.80
C SER A 247 17.23 -7.14 -5.20
N VAL A 248 18.20 -7.07 -6.10
CA VAL A 248 17.98 -6.68 -7.49
C VAL A 248 18.03 -7.88 -8.46
N GLY A 249 18.22 -9.08 -7.96
CA GLY A 249 18.41 -10.31 -8.75
C GLY A 249 17.30 -10.58 -9.76
N ARG A 250 16.06 -10.31 -9.39
CA ARG A 250 14.84 -10.54 -10.19
C ARG A 250 14.66 -9.58 -11.37
N TYR A 251 15.42 -8.47 -11.41
CA TYR A 251 15.24 -7.44 -12.46
C TYR A 251 16.08 -7.71 -13.71
N LYS A 252 15.58 -7.25 -14.86
CA LYS A 252 16.35 -7.19 -16.11
C LYS A 252 17.53 -6.21 -15.98
N LEU A 253 18.59 -6.40 -16.77
CA LEU A 253 19.87 -5.71 -16.63
C LEU A 253 19.76 -4.19 -16.47
N ARG A 254 18.98 -3.49 -17.33
CA ARG A 254 18.84 -2.03 -17.25
C ARG A 254 18.23 -1.57 -15.91
N LYS A 255 17.19 -2.26 -15.44
CA LYS A 255 16.54 -1.94 -14.13
C LYS A 255 17.49 -2.32 -12.99
N LYS A 256 18.19 -3.45 -13.08
CA LYS A 256 19.17 -3.91 -12.11
C LYS A 256 20.26 -2.86 -11.85
N VAL A 257 20.90 -2.34 -12.90
CA VAL A 257 21.94 -1.30 -12.80
C VAL A 257 21.41 -0.02 -12.16
N ARG A 258 20.22 0.43 -12.57
CA ARG A 258 19.58 1.62 -11.99
C ARG A 258 19.28 1.44 -10.50
N MET A 259 18.78 0.27 -10.10
CA MET A 259 18.45 -0.01 -8.70
C MET A 259 19.69 -0.14 -7.83
N ILE A 260 20.75 -0.77 -8.31
CA ILE A 260 22.05 -0.82 -7.61
C ILE A 260 22.57 0.60 -7.34
N LYS A 261 22.50 1.49 -8.34
CA LYS A 261 22.91 2.90 -8.15
C LYS A 261 22.09 3.59 -7.08
N LYS A 262 20.75 3.43 -7.09
CA LYS A 262 19.87 3.99 -6.06
C LYS A 262 20.20 3.47 -4.66
N LEU A 263 20.46 2.16 -4.53
CA LEU A 263 20.86 1.57 -3.25
C LEU A 263 22.22 2.08 -2.77
N HIS A 264 23.21 2.25 -3.67
CA HIS A 264 24.48 2.88 -3.31
C HIS A 264 24.29 4.29 -2.74
N GLU A 265 23.45 5.10 -3.38
CA GLU A 265 23.12 6.46 -2.92
C GLU A 265 22.42 6.44 -1.56
N ALA A 266 21.46 5.50 -1.35
CA ALA A 266 20.76 5.33 -0.09
C ALA A 266 21.71 4.89 1.05
N PHE A 267 22.59 3.92 0.80
CA PHE A 267 23.57 3.46 1.78
C PHE A 267 24.60 4.54 2.11
N LYS A 268 25.08 5.29 1.10
CA LYS A 268 25.96 6.44 1.33
C LYS A 268 25.30 7.46 2.25
N ALA A 269 24.07 7.86 1.95
CA ALA A 269 23.33 8.83 2.77
C ALA A 269 23.06 8.30 4.20
N ALA A 270 22.81 6.99 4.37
CA ALA A 270 22.63 6.37 5.68
C ALA A 270 23.93 6.42 6.51
N MET A 271 25.06 6.10 5.90
CA MET A 271 26.38 6.11 6.54
C MET A 271 26.81 7.55 6.90
N GLU A 272 26.57 8.53 6.03
CA GLU A 272 26.79 9.96 6.33
C GLU A 272 25.98 10.44 7.54
N ARG A 273 24.79 9.90 7.74
CA ARG A 273 23.90 10.23 8.86
C ARG A 273 24.16 9.41 10.13
N GLY A 274 25.09 8.47 10.07
CA GLY A 274 25.43 7.61 11.21
C GLY A 274 24.33 6.59 11.55
N VAL A 275 23.57 6.13 10.55
CA VAL A 275 22.59 5.05 10.73
C VAL A 275 23.33 3.77 11.09
N ASP A 276 22.99 3.17 12.23
CA ASP A 276 23.56 1.89 12.63
C ASP A 276 23.10 0.76 11.70
N LEU A 277 23.96 0.35 10.79
CA LEU A 277 23.67 -0.71 9.82
C LEU A 277 23.82 -2.13 10.41
N ASN A 278 24.27 -2.28 11.66
CA ASN A 278 24.23 -3.54 12.37
C ASN A 278 22.83 -3.84 12.90
N ASP A 279 22.06 -2.79 13.22
CA ASP A 279 20.64 -2.90 13.55
C ASP A 279 19.84 -3.29 12.29
N GLU A 280 19.17 -4.44 12.37
CA GLU A 280 18.43 -4.99 11.25
C GLU A 280 17.25 -4.09 10.80
N GLN A 281 16.53 -3.47 11.74
CA GLN A 281 15.38 -2.61 11.43
C GLN A 281 15.84 -1.34 10.69
N LYS A 282 16.89 -0.70 11.19
CA LYS A 282 17.50 0.47 10.55
C LYS A 282 18.06 0.15 9.18
N ARG A 283 18.75 -0.99 9.06
CA ARG A 283 19.26 -1.49 7.79
C ARG A 283 18.14 -1.76 6.78
N ASN A 284 17.03 -2.37 7.19
CA ASN A 284 15.90 -2.61 6.31
C ASN A 284 15.31 -1.31 5.77
N GLY A 285 15.26 -0.23 6.57
CA GLY A 285 14.83 1.10 6.12
C GLY A 285 15.69 1.67 4.98
N VAL A 286 16.97 1.35 4.94
CA VAL A 286 17.85 1.77 3.81
C VAL A 286 17.48 1.04 2.52
N PHE A 287 16.98 -0.20 2.63
CA PHE A 287 16.49 -0.97 1.48
C PHE A 287 15.08 -0.61 1.00
N ASP A 288 14.39 0.36 1.59
CA ASP A 288 13.02 0.77 1.19
C ASP A 288 12.89 1.15 -0.30
N GLN A 289 14.01 1.45 -0.97
CA GLN A 289 14.08 1.64 -2.42
C GLN A 289 13.91 0.34 -3.24
N ALA A 290 14.10 -0.82 -2.61
CA ALA A 290 14.02 -2.13 -3.26
C ALA A 290 12.74 -2.86 -2.79
N THR A 291 11.79 -3.06 -3.70
CA THR A 291 10.56 -3.82 -3.44
C THR A 291 10.83 -5.21 -2.87
N PHE A 292 11.84 -5.89 -3.44
CA PHE A 292 12.22 -7.25 -3.05
C PHE A 292 13.51 -7.21 -2.24
N ARG A 293 13.41 -6.78 -0.99
CA ARG A 293 14.51 -6.83 -0.04
C ARG A 293 14.90 -8.28 0.25
N VAL A 294 16.13 -8.69 -0.04
CA VAL A 294 16.62 -10.03 0.22
C VAL A 294 17.70 -10.01 1.28
N ARG A 295 17.52 -10.81 2.34
CA ARG A 295 18.53 -11.10 3.34
C ARG A 295 19.40 -12.24 2.84
N TYR A 296 20.71 -12.07 2.90
CA TYR A 296 21.67 -13.12 2.57
C TYR A 296 21.59 -14.26 3.60
N LEU A 297 21.60 -15.51 3.13
CA LEU A 297 21.65 -16.71 3.95
C LEU A 297 23.00 -17.41 3.78
N ASP A 298 23.26 -17.90 2.58
CA ASP A 298 24.50 -18.62 2.25
C ASP A 298 24.84 -18.51 0.76
N GLU A 299 25.96 -19.12 0.37
CA GLU A 299 26.39 -19.18 -1.03
C GLU A 299 27.06 -20.51 -1.35
N THR A 300 26.89 -20.89 -2.60
CA THR A 300 27.70 -21.93 -3.24
C THR A 300 28.63 -21.29 -4.29
N PRO A 301 29.60 -22.02 -4.88
CA PRO A 301 30.46 -21.46 -5.93
C PRO A 301 29.69 -20.89 -7.15
N GLU A 302 28.47 -21.35 -7.36
CA GLU A 302 27.64 -21.02 -8.52
C GLU A 302 26.41 -20.14 -8.21
N GLN A 303 25.98 -20.05 -6.95
CA GLN A 303 24.71 -19.42 -6.57
C GLN A 303 24.79 -18.68 -5.23
N LEU A 304 24.03 -17.58 -5.13
CA LEU A 304 23.72 -16.90 -3.88
C LEU A 304 22.31 -17.25 -3.44
N HIS A 305 22.13 -17.54 -2.16
CA HIS A 305 20.85 -17.82 -1.55
C HIS A 305 20.46 -16.73 -0.55
N GLY A 306 19.17 -16.39 -0.51
CA GLY A 306 18.66 -15.42 0.42
C GLY A 306 17.16 -15.52 0.62
N THR A 307 16.68 -14.90 1.69
CA THR A 307 15.26 -14.80 2.02
C THR A 307 14.74 -13.40 1.68
N CYS A 308 13.74 -13.34 0.81
CA CYS A 308 13.08 -12.08 0.44
C CYS A 308 12.07 -11.65 1.50
N ILE A 309 12.16 -10.39 1.92
CA ILE A 309 11.17 -9.71 2.77
C ILE A 309 10.38 -8.75 1.89
N ILE A 310 9.08 -9.03 1.72
CA ILE A 310 8.23 -8.22 0.86
C ILE A 310 7.36 -7.32 1.73
N ASN A 311 7.62 -6.01 1.66
CA ASN A 311 6.78 -5.01 2.30
C ASN A 311 5.90 -4.33 1.24
N LEU A 312 4.62 -4.71 1.19
CA LEU A 312 3.67 -4.19 0.21
C LEU A 312 3.42 -2.69 0.38
N ALA A 313 3.57 -2.16 1.60
CA ALA A 313 3.42 -0.73 1.87
C ALA A 313 4.53 0.13 1.22
N LYS A 314 5.67 -0.46 0.91
CA LYS A 314 6.87 0.23 0.38
C LYS A 314 7.07 0.05 -1.13
N ILE A 315 6.14 -0.59 -1.83
CA ILE A 315 6.25 -0.79 -3.29
C ILE A 315 6.10 0.55 -4.00
N GLN A 316 7.20 1.04 -4.57
CA GLN A 316 7.24 2.31 -5.31
C GLN A 316 7.02 2.15 -6.81
N ASP A 317 7.48 1.04 -7.40
CA ASP A 317 7.35 0.78 -8.83
C ASP A 317 6.05 0.01 -9.12
N PRO A 318 5.08 0.61 -9.86
CA PRO A 318 3.83 -0.05 -10.22
C PRO A 318 4.03 -1.39 -10.96
N ASN A 319 5.15 -1.56 -11.67
CA ASN A 319 5.45 -2.80 -12.38
C ASN A 319 5.78 -3.97 -11.44
N ASP A 320 6.25 -3.68 -10.23
CA ASP A 320 6.56 -4.72 -9.24
C ASP A 320 5.30 -5.38 -8.69
N TRP A 321 4.17 -4.66 -8.69
CA TRP A 321 2.86 -5.22 -8.39
C TRP A 321 2.44 -6.34 -9.35
N GLY A 322 2.98 -6.39 -10.57
CA GLY A 322 2.72 -7.46 -11.54
C GLY A 322 3.14 -8.86 -11.06
N GLN A 323 4.05 -8.94 -10.09
CA GLN A 323 4.46 -10.21 -9.45
C GLN A 323 3.49 -10.66 -8.33
N ILE A 324 2.65 -9.76 -7.86
CA ILE A 324 1.79 -9.95 -6.69
C ILE A 324 0.32 -9.96 -7.09
N ARG A 325 -0.15 -8.91 -7.79
CA ARG A 325 -1.55 -8.80 -8.24
C ARG A 325 -1.92 -9.88 -9.25
N GLY A 326 -3.04 -10.57 -9.00
CA GLY A 326 -3.56 -11.65 -9.81
C GLY A 326 -2.78 -12.96 -9.63
N LYS A 327 -1.50 -12.91 -9.30
CA LYS A 327 -0.66 -14.10 -9.11
C LYS A 327 -0.63 -14.58 -7.65
N LYS A 328 -0.55 -13.68 -6.69
CA LYS A 328 -0.46 -13.98 -5.26
C LYS A 328 -1.64 -13.45 -4.46
N ILE A 329 -2.14 -12.29 -4.84
CA ILE A 329 -3.32 -11.64 -4.25
C ILE A 329 -4.29 -11.36 -5.39
N ALA A 330 -5.48 -11.93 -5.33
CA ALA A 330 -6.56 -11.69 -6.29
C ALA A 330 -7.79 -11.11 -5.59
N THR A 331 -8.60 -10.37 -6.32
CA THR A 331 -9.80 -9.71 -5.80
C THR A 331 -11.01 -10.06 -6.64
N VAL A 332 -12.09 -10.48 -5.97
CA VAL A 332 -13.44 -10.61 -6.49
C VAL A 332 -14.19 -9.34 -6.09
N PHE A 333 -14.58 -8.52 -7.07
CA PHE A 333 -15.25 -7.25 -6.84
C PHE A 333 -16.76 -7.42 -6.67
N GLN A 334 -17.38 -6.42 -6.06
CA GLN A 334 -18.80 -6.38 -5.73
C GLN A 334 -19.70 -6.51 -6.95
N ASP A 335 -19.37 -5.83 -8.05
CA ASP A 335 -20.20 -5.80 -9.26
C ASP A 335 -19.54 -6.57 -10.42
N PRO A 336 -20.09 -7.73 -10.80
CA PRO A 336 -19.59 -8.51 -11.93
C PRO A 336 -19.79 -7.79 -13.28
N MET A 337 -20.71 -6.83 -13.37
CA MET A 337 -20.96 -6.10 -14.62
C MET A 337 -19.82 -5.15 -14.98
N THR A 338 -19.23 -4.52 -13.97
CA THR A 338 -18.07 -3.63 -14.16
C THR A 338 -16.75 -4.39 -14.22
N SER A 339 -16.72 -5.63 -13.69
CA SER A 339 -15.52 -6.47 -13.65
C SER A 339 -15.23 -7.19 -14.97
N LEU A 340 -16.27 -7.51 -15.74
CA LEU A 340 -16.15 -8.20 -17.04
C LEU A 340 -16.20 -7.20 -18.19
N ASN A 341 -15.31 -7.39 -19.18
CA ASN A 341 -15.34 -6.57 -20.39
C ASN A 341 -16.48 -7.05 -21.32
N PRO A 342 -17.51 -6.21 -21.61
CA PRO A 342 -18.69 -6.63 -22.34
C PRO A 342 -18.43 -6.99 -23.82
N ILE A 343 -17.34 -6.55 -24.40
CA ILE A 343 -17.00 -6.77 -25.82
C ILE A 343 -15.99 -7.90 -26.04
N ILE A 344 -15.59 -8.60 -24.98
CA ILE A 344 -14.67 -9.75 -25.05
C ILE A 344 -15.40 -10.98 -24.54
N THR A 345 -15.24 -12.12 -25.23
CA THR A 345 -15.84 -13.40 -24.83
C THR A 345 -15.30 -13.88 -23.47
N ILE A 346 -16.09 -14.62 -22.73
CA ILE A 346 -15.76 -15.09 -21.38
C ILE A 346 -14.47 -15.93 -21.39
N GLY A 347 -14.38 -16.90 -22.28
CA GLY A 347 -13.20 -17.74 -22.39
C GLY A 347 -11.92 -16.97 -22.65
N LYS A 348 -11.98 -15.95 -23.52
CA LYS A 348 -10.83 -15.09 -23.82
C LYS A 348 -10.41 -14.22 -22.64
N GLN A 349 -11.35 -13.79 -21.80
CA GLN A 349 -11.01 -13.06 -20.59
C GLN A 349 -10.27 -13.94 -19.58
N ILE A 350 -10.69 -15.19 -19.39
CA ILE A 350 -10.02 -16.16 -18.51
C ILE A 350 -8.63 -16.52 -19.05
N THR A 351 -8.54 -16.94 -20.32
CA THR A 351 -7.27 -17.36 -20.94
C THR A 351 -6.24 -16.24 -20.99
N SER A 352 -6.67 -14.98 -21.21
CA SER A 352 -5.77 -13.83 -21.21
C SER A 352 -5.08 -13.63 -19.85
N VAL A 353 -5.77 -13.86 -18.75
CA VAL A 353 -5.21 -13.78 -17.40
C VAL A 353 -4.25 -14.94 -17.14
N ILE A 354 -4.62 -16.16 -17.53
CA ILE A 354 -3.77 -17.36 -17.43
C ILE A 354 -2.45 -17.14 -18.16
N MET A 355 -2.49 -16.79 -19.45
CA MET A 355 -1.29 -16.55 -20.27
C MET A 355 -0.44 -15.37 -19.80
N LYS A 356 -1.04 -14.37 -19.16
CA LYS A 356 -0.30 -13.23 -18.61
C LYS A 356 0.57 -13.62 -17.41
N HIS A 357 0.11 -14.57 -16.60
CA HIS A 357 0.73 -14.92 -15.32
C HIS A 357 1.42 -16.28 -15.31
N GLN A 358 1.13 -17.12 -16.30
CA GLN A 358 1.72 -18.43 -16.48
C GLN A 358 2.39 -18.53 -17.86
N ASP A 359 3.47 -19.28 -17.95
CA ASP A 359 4.16 -19.55 -19.20
C ASP A 359 3.54 -20.81 -19.85
N VAL A 360 2.35 -20.66 -20.41
CA VAL A 360 1.55 -21.73 -21.01
C VAL A 360 1.09 -21.33 -22.41
N SER A 361 0.88 -22.34 -23.28
CA SER A 361 0.33 -22.15 -24.62
C SER A 361 -1.17 -21.78 -24.55
N GLU A 362 -1.69 -21.22 -25.64
CA GLU A 362 -3.12 -20.90 -25.78
C GLU A 362 -4.03 -22.16 -25.61
N VAL A 363 -3.57 -23.31 -26.10
CA VAL A 363 -4.31 -24.58 -25.96
C VAL A 363 -4.38 -25.01 -24.49
N GLU A 364 -3.28 -24.92 -23.77
CA GLU A 364 -3.24 -25.23 -22.32
C GLU A 364 -4.06 -24.24 -21.52
N ALA A 365 -3.98 -22.94 -21.85
CA ALA A 365 -4.78 -21.90 -21.21
C ALA A 365 -6.28 -22.11 -21.43
N ARG A 366 -6.71 -22.55 -22.64
CA ARG A 366 -8.10 -22.91 -22.93
C ARG A 366 -8.55 -24.11 -22.09
N ALA A 367 -7.74 -25.14 -21.98
CA ALA A 367 -8.07 -26.34 -21.19
C ALA A 367 -8.24 -25.97 -19.70
N GLN A 368 -7.32 -25.19 -19.14
CA GLN A 368 -7.42 -24.68 -17.76
C GLN A 368 -8.66 -23.80 -17.56
N ALA A 369 -8.99 -22.94 -18.53
CA ALA A 369 -10.15 -22.06 -18.45
C ALA A 369 -11.47 -22.86 -18.44
N LEU A 370 -11.58 -23.89 -19.25
CA LEU A 370 -12.75 -24.79 -19.29
C LEU A 370 -12.89 -25.54 -17.95
N GLU A 371 -11.80 -26.11 -17.43
CA GLU A 371 -11.80 -26.76 -16.11
C GLU A 371 -12.29 -25.80 -15.01
N LEU A 372 -11.81 -24.54 -15.00
CA LEU A 372 -12.26 -23.54 -14.04
C LEU A 372 -13.74 -23.19 -14.21
N MET A 373 -14.22 -23.04 -15.44
CA MET A 373 -15.64 -22.79 -15.71
C MET A 373 -16.54 -23.92 -15.19
N GLU A 374 -16.13 -25.18 -15.38
CA GLU A 374 -16.83 -26.34 -14.83
C GLU A 374 -16.81 -26.35 -13.29
N LYS A 375 -15.64 -26.09 -12.67
CA LYS A 375 -15.47 -26.05 -11.22
C LYS A 375 -16.33 -24.97 -10.54
N VAL A 376 -16.47 -23.82 -11.16
CA VAL A 376 -17.36 -22.77 -10.63
C VAL A 376 -18.84 -23.03 -10.98
N GLY A 377 -19.16 -24.16 -11.64
CA GLY A 377 -20.50 -24.58 -11.92
C GLY A 377 -21.17 -23.84 -13.09
N ILE A 378 -20.43 -23.52 -14.15
CA ILE A 378 -20.99 -23.04 -15.40
C ILE A 378 -21.48 -24.25 -16.22
N PRO A 379 -22.79 -24.36 -16.53
CA PRO A 379 -23.30 -25.48 -17.32
C PRO A 379 -22.83 -25.33 -18.76
N ASN A 380 -22.49 -26.46 -19.40
CA ASN A 380 -22.03 -26.53 -20.78
C ASN A 380 -20.86 -25.57 -21.08
N ALA A 381 -19.81 -25.63 -20.26
CA ALA A 381 -18.69 -24.69 -20.28
C ALA A 381 -18.07 -24.51 -21.67
N GLU A 382 -17.91 -25.61 -22.43
CA GLU A 382 -17.32 -25.56 -23.76
C GLU A 382 -18.16 -24.75 -24.77
N GLN A 383 -19.49 -24.91 -24.74
CA GLN A 383 -20.40 -24.18 -25.63
C GLN A 383 -20.45 -22.67 -25.24
N ARG A 384 -20.34 -22.38 -23.91
CA ARG A 384 -20.41 -21.03 -23.38
C ARG A 384 -19.09 -20.30 -23.39
N PHE A 385 -18.00 -20.94 -23.70
CA PHE A 385 -16.66 -20.38 -23.70
C PHE A 385 -16.57 -19.13 -24.59
N ASP A 386 -17.21 -19.18 -25.75
CA ASP A 386 -17.21 -18.08 -26.72
C ASP A 386 -18.38 -17.10 -26.56
N ASP A 387 -19.23 -17.29 -25.53
CA ASP A 387 -20.29 -16.39 -25.20
C ASP A 387 -19.75 -15.06 -24.58
N TYR A 388 -20.53 -13.99 -24.74
CA TYR A 388 -20.24 -12.69 -24.13
C TYR A 388 -20.89 -12.54 -22.75
N PRO A 389 -20.38 -11.62 -21.89
CA PRO A 389 -20.92 -11.42 -20.54
C PRO A 389 -22.44 -11.18 -20.47
N PHE A 390 -23.03 -10.51 -21.45
CA PHE A 390 -24.47 -10.24 -21.46
C PHE A 390 -25.35 -11.49 -21.65
N GLN A 391 -24.78 -12.59 -22.17
CA GLN A 391 -25.46 -13.86 -22.34
C GLN A 391 -25.52 -14.72 -21.06
N TYR A 392 -24.81 -14.26 -20.01
CA TYR A 392 -24.76 -14.91 -18.70
C TYR A 392 -25.71 -14.23 -17.70
N SER A 393 -26.34 -15.03 -16.82
CA SER A 393 -27.08 -14.48 -15.68
C SER A 393 -26.18 -13.79 -14.67
N GLY A 394 -26.72 -12.99 -13.76
CA GLY A 394 -25.94 -12.31 -12.70
C GLY A 394 -25.07 -13.29 -11.89
N GLY A 395 -25.68 -14.38 -11.41
CA GLY A 395 -24.95 -15.42 -10.66
C GLY A 395 -23.88 -16.14 -11.49
N MET A 396 -24.13 -16.37 -12.77
CA MET A 396 -23.11 -16.96 -13.67
C MET A 396 -21.95 -16.00 -13.91
N ARG A 397 -22.21 -14.69 -14.09
CA ARG A 397 -21.15 -13.68 -14.21
C ARG A 397 -20.30 -13.62 -12.94
N GLN A 398 -20.91 -13.67 -11.77
CA GLN A 398 -20.17 -13.70 -10.51
C GLN A 398 -19.28 -14.96 -10.41
N ARG A 399 -19.76 -16.13 -10.82
CA ARG A 399 -18.96 -17.36 -10.90
C ARG A 399 -17.77 -17.20 -11.85
N ILE A 400 -17.94 -16.53 -12.99
CA ILE A 400 -16.84 -16.23 -13.91
C ILE A 400 -15.82 -15.28 -13.33
N VAL A 401 -16.24 -14.23 -12.61
CA VAL A 401 -15.31 -13.32 -11.91
C VAL A 401 -14.49 -14.08 -10.87
N ILE A 402 -15.12 -15.02 -10.15
CA ILE A 402 -14.42 -15.93 -9.23
C ILE A 402 -13.43 -16.82 -10.00
N ALA A 403 -13.83 -17.42 -11.12
CA ALA A 403 -12.94 -18.24 -11.95
C ALA A 403 -11.71 -17.44 -12.43
N ILE A 404 -11.90 -16.20 -12.88
CA ILE A 404 -10.80 -15.30 -13.27
C ILE A 404 -9.86 -15.03 -12.10
N ALA A 405 -10.41 -14.71 -10.93
CA ALA A 405 -9.61 -14.46 -9.73
C ALA A 405 -8.77 -15.67 -9.30
N LEU A 406 -9.32 -16.87 -9.47
CA LEU A 406 -8.67 -18.14 -9.11
C LEU A 406 -7.73 -18.70 -10.18
N SER A 407 -7.79 -18.18 -11.40
CA SER A 407 -7.06 -18.73 -12.55
C SER A 407 -5.54 -18.83 -12.35
N CYS A 408 -4.98 -17.99 -11.50
CA CYS A 408 -3.55 -17.99 -11.17
C CYS A 408 -3.22 -18.62 -9.81
N ARG A 409 -4.17 -19.27 -9.16
CA ARG A 409 -4.03 -19.92 -7.85
C ARG A 409 -3.40 -18.98 -6.81
N PRO A 410 -4.04 -17.84 -6.50
CA PRO A 410 -3.50 -16.85 -5.56
C PRO A 410 -3.35 -17.46 -4.14
N LYS A 411 -2.53 -16.85 -3.31
CA LYS A 411 -2.43 -17.19 -1.87
C LYS A 411 -3.51 -16.50 -1.05
N ILE A 412 -3.90 -15.29 -1.46
CA ILE A 412 -4.95 -14.51 -0.82
C ILE A 412 -6.03 -14.19 -1.85
N LEU A 413 -7.27 -14.53 -1.54
CA LEU A 413 -8.46 -14.14 -2.28
C LEU A 413 -9.24 -13.10 -1.47
N ILE A 414 -9.31 -11.89 -1.97
CA ILE A 414 -10.14 -10.83 -1.40
C ILE A 414 -11.52 -10.90 -2.05
N CYS A 415 -12.56 -11.03 -1.26
CA CYS A 415 -13.95 -11.01 -1.68
C CYS A 415 -14.60 -9.72 -1.17
N ASP A 416 -14.67 -8.69 -2.01
CA ASP A 416 -15.25 -7.39 -1.66
C ASP A 416 -16.74 -7.39 -1.98
N GLU A 417 -17.57 -7.66 -0.97
CA GLU A 417 -19.03 -7.77 -1.05
C GLU A 417 -19.53 -8.63 -2.23
N PRO A 418 -19.04 -9.86 -2.40
CA PRO A 418 -19.21 -10.63 -3.64
C PRO A 418 -20.65 -11.07 -3.92
N THR A 419 -21.59 -10.80 -3.03
CA THR A 419 -22.97 -11.28 -3.10
C THR A 419 -24.02 -10.20 -3.01
N THR A 420 -23.65 -8.92 -2.82
CA THR A 420 -24.57 -7.81 -2.55
C THR A 420 -25.59 -7.56 -3.67
N ALA A 421 -25.23 -7.86 -4.92
CA ALA A 421 -26.11 -7.69 -6.08
C ALA A 421 -26.88 -8.97 -6.50
N LEU A 422 -26.91 -10.00 -5.65
CA LEU A 422 -27.49 -11.32 -5.94
C LEU A 422 -28.67 -11.60 -5.03
N ASP A 423 -29.62 -12.41 -5.53
CA ASP A 423 -30.70 -12.92 -4.69
C ASP A 423 -30.18 -13.92 -3.63
N VAL A 424 -30.93 -14.11 -2.55
CA VAL A 424 -30.52 -14.89 -1.37
C VAL A 424 -30.11 -16.33 -1.72
N THR A 425 -30.80 -16.94 -2.69
CA THR A 425 -30.53 -18.32 -3.10
C THR A 425 -29.17 -18.40 -3.83
N ILE A 426 -28.93 -17.52 -4.76
CA ILE A 426 -27.66 -17.45 -5.49
C ILE A 426 -26.53 -17.01 -4.55
N GLN A 427 -26.78 -16.10 -3.62
CA GLN A 427 -25.83 -15.71 -2.58
C GLN A 427 -25.34 -16.96 -1.81
N ALA A 428 -26.24 -17.79 -1.27
CA ALA A 428 -25.89 -19.00 -0.57
C ALA A 428 -25.05 -19.98 -1.43
N GLN A 429 -25.36 -20.10 -2.72
CA GLN A 429 -24.59 -20.93 -3.64
C GLN A 429 -23.18 -20.39 -3.89
N ILE A 430 -23.02 -19.07 -4.04
CA ILE A 430 -21.71 -18.43 -4.24
C ILE A 430 -20.84 -18.57 -2.99
N LEU A 431 -21.42 -18.37 -1.80
CA LEU A 431 -20.69 -18.53 -0.54
C LEU A 431 -20.22 -19.96 -0.33
N LYS A 432 -21.09 -20.95 -0.63
CA LYS A 432 -20.73 -22.35 -0.59
C LYS A 432 -19.59 -22.66 -1.59
N LEU A 433 -19.70 -22.18 -2.82
CA LEU A 433 -18.66 -22.32 -3.84
C LEU A 433 -17.30 -21.79 -3.36
N ILE A 434 -17.26 -20.57 -2.80
CA ILE A 434 -16.03 -19.96 -2.28
C ILE A 434 -15.44 -20.83 -1.17
N LYS A 435 -16.27 -21.37 -0.26
CA LYS A 435 -15.84 -22.23 0.85
C LYS A 435 -15.33 -23.59 0.38
N ASP A 436 -15.97 -24.19 -0.60
CA ASP A 436 -15.54 -25.45 -1.20
C ASP A 436 -14.20 -25.30 -1.91
N LEU A 437 -14.02 -24.22 -2.68
CA LEU A 437 -12.77 -23.89 -3.36
C LEU A 437 -11.65 -23.55 -2.37
N GLN A 438 -11.96 -22.89 -1.23
CA GLN A 438 -11.00 -22.65 -0.16
C GLN A 438 -10.43 -23.96 0.38
N LYS A 439 -11.30 -24.94 0.66
CA LYS A 439 -10.90 -26.25 1.18
C LYS A 439 -10.08 -27.05 0.16
N GLU A 440 -10.45 -26.98 -1.14
CA GLU A 440 -9.76 -27.69 -2.19
C GLU A 440 -8.36 -27.16 -2.45
N TYR A 441 -8.20 -25.83 -2.44
CA TYR A 441 -6.95 -25.16 -2.85
C TYR A 441 -6.17 -24.52 -1.69
N ASN A 442 -6.68 -24.58 -0.46
CA ASN A 442 -6.09 -23.98 0.71
C ASN A 442 -5.84 -22.46 0.58
N TYR A 443 -6.80 -21.73 0.02
CA TYR A 443 -6.71 -20.28 -0.07
C TYR A 443 -6.91 -19.60 1.29
N THR A 444 -6.18 -18.51 1.52
CA THR A 444 -6.53 -17.55 2.57
C THR A 444 -7.55 -16.57 2.01
N ILE A 445 -8.69 -16.41 2.69
CA ILE A 445 -9.77 -15.54 2.22
C ILE A 445 -9.90 -14.32 3.12
N VAL A 446 -9.96 -13.14 2.51
CA VAL A 446 -10.33 -11.88 3.17
C VAL A 446 -11.70 -11.48 2.64
N PHE A 447 -12.69 -11.62 3.48
CA PHE A 447 -14.08 -11.35 3.14
C PHE A 447 -14.52 -9.99 3.64
N ILE A 448 -15.00 -9.13 2.77
CA ILE A 448 -15.57 -7.83 3.14
C ILE A 448 -17.08 -7.94 3.00
N THR A 449 -17.80 -7.64 4.06
CA THR A 449 -19.26 -7.62 4.05
C THR A 449 -19.81 -6.72 5.17
N HIS A 450 -21.02 -6.26 5.00
CA HIS A 450 -21.81 -5.65 6.07
C HIS A 450 -22.84 -6.64 6.65
N ASP A 451 -22.96 -7.85 6.07
CA ASP A 451 -23.90 -8.89 6.50
C ASP A 451 -23.22 -9.87 7.44
N LEU A 452 -23.51 -9.75 8.73
CA LEU A 452 -22.99 -10.62 9.78
C LEU A 452 -23.56 -12.05 9.70
N GLY A 453 -24.74 -12.25 9.10
CA GLY A 453 -25.29 -13.58 8.86
C GLY A 453 -24.42 -14.40 7.90
N VAL A 454 -23.83 -13.74 6.90
CA VAL A 454 -22.86 -14.34 5.99
C VAL A 454 -21.58 -14.71 6.75
N VAL A 455 -21.08 -13.80 7.61
CA VAL A 455 -19.83 -13.96 8.36
C VAL A 455 -19.86 -15.21 9.24
N ALA A 456 -20.98 -15.45 9.94
CA ALA A 456 -21.15 -16.61 10.82
C ALA A 456 -20.90 -17.95 10.11
N ASN A 457 -21.12 -18.01 8.81
CA ASN A 457 -21.00 -19.25 8.02
C ASN A 457 -19.64 -19.44 7.35
N ILE A 458 -18.86 -18.35 7.13
CA ILE A 458 -17.65 -18.41 6.27
C ILE A 458 -16.37 -18.09 7.03
N ALA A 459 -16.41 -17.22 8.05
CA ALA A 459 -15.20 -16.70 8.66
C ALA A 459 -14.74 -17.54 9.85
N ASP A 460 -13.42 -17.61 10.04
CA ASP A 460 -12.79 -18.14 11.26
C ASP A 460 -12.62 -17.01 12.29
N ARG A 461 -12.21 -15.82 11.81
CA ARG A 461 -12.00 -14.62 12.65
C ARG A 461 -12.67 -13.42 11.99
N VAL A 462 -13.01 -12.44 12.80
CA VAL A 462 -13.71 -11.22 12.38
C VAL A 462 -13.00 -9.98 12.91
N ALA A 463 -12.74 -9.04 12.03
CA ALA A 463 -12.28 -7.69 12.35
C ALA A 463 -13.43 -6.70 12.14
N VAL A 464 -13.88 -6.05 13.19
CA VAL A 464 -14.90 -5.01 13.14
C VAL A 464 -14.22 -3.66 12.90
N LEU A 465 -14.49 -3.07 11.76
CA LEU A 465 -13.90 -1.78 11.34
C LEU A 465 -14.91 -0.65 11.53
N TYR A 466 -14.49 0.39 12.26
CA TYR A 466 -15.27 1.61 12.44
C TYR A 466 -14.36 2.84 12.28
N ALA A 467 -14.78 3.80 11.46
CA ALA A 467 -14.04 5.05 11.20
C ALA A 467 -12.54 4.85 10.89
N GLY A 468 -12.20 3.80 10.15
CA GLY A 468 -10.83 3.48 9.76
C GLY A 468 -9.97 2.80 10.82
N GLN A 469 -10.56 2.31 11.91
CA GLN A 469 -9.88 1.58 12.97
C GLN A 469 -10.54 0.21 13.21
N ILE A 470 -9.75 -0.80 13.56
CA ILE A 470 -10.27 -2.06 14.09
C ILE A 470 -10.61 -1.82 15.56
N ILE A 471 -11.90 -1.88 15.88
CA ILE A 471 -12.41 -1.63 17.23
C ILE A 471 -12.65 -2.92 18.02
N GLU A 472 -12.83 -4.03 17.32
CA GLU A 472 -12.95 -5.36 17.91
C GLU A 472 -12.41 -6.41 16.94
N PHE A 473 -11.72 -7.40 17.47
CA PHE A 473 -11.15 -8.49 16.71
C PHE A 473 -11.18 -9.78 17.53
N ALA A 474 -11.88 -10.78 17.01
CA ALA A 474 -12.11 -12.04 17.72
C ALA A 474 -12.38 -13.20 16.75
N ASN A 475 -12.41 -14.43 17.28
CA ASN A 475 -13.00 -15.57 16.59
C ASN A 475 -14.50 -15.33 16.37
N VAL A 476 -15.08 -15.97 15.38
CA VAL A 476 -16.51 -15.82 15.06
C VAL A 476 -17.39 -16.12 16.27
N GLU A 477 -17.16 -17.23 16.97
CA GLU A 477 -17.95 -17.62 18.16
C GLU A 477 -17.86 -16.55 19.26
N GLU A 478 -16.65 -16.08 19.57
CA GLU A 478 -16.46 -15.04 20.60
C GLU A 478 -17.19 -13.75 20.22
N LEU A 479 -17.10 -13.33 18.95
CA LEU A 479 -17.74 -12.09 18.49
C LEU A 479 -19.27 -12.17 18.58
N PHE A 480 -19.87 -13.32 18.26
CA PHE A 480 -21.32 -13.48 18.25
C PHE A 480 -21.91 -13.71 19.64
N TYR A 481 -21.18 -14.39 20.55
CA TYR A 481 -21.69 -14.73 21.88
C TYR A 481 -21.21 -13.82 23.00
N ASP A 482 -20.05 -13.13 22.83
CA ASP A 482 -19.48 -12.22 23.83
C ASP A 482 -18.90 -10.94 23.17
N PRO A 483 -19.72 -10.18 22.42
CA PRO A 483 -19.27 -8.94 21.83
C PRO A 483 -18.95 -7.91 22.90
N ARG A 484 -17.76 -7.29 22.83
CA ARG A 484 -17.26 -6.39 23.88
C ARG A 484 -17.39 -4.92 23.56
N HIS A 485 -17.42 -4.58 22.25
CA HIS A 485 -17.55 -3.20 21.84
C HIS A 485 -19.01 -2.82 21.57
N PRO A 486 -19.51 -1.65 22.05
CA PRO A 486 -20.90 -1.22 21.86
C PRO A 486 -21.35 -1.19 20.39
N TYR A 487 -20.46 -0.82 19.49
CA TYR A 487 -20.75 -0.82 18.06
C TYR A 487 -20.97 -2.23 17.49
N THR A 488 -20.18 -3.20 17.91
CA THR A 488 -20.38 -4.62 17.54
C THR A 488 -21.73 -5.11 18.04
N TRP A 489 -22.06 -4.73 19.25
CA TRP A 489 -23.37 -5.04 19.85
C TRP A 489 -24.51 -4.47 19.02
N ALA A 490 -24.41 -3.20 18.60
CA ALA A 490 -25.40 -2.56 17.73
C ALA A 490 -25.53 -3.26 16.37
N LEU A 491 -24.41 -3.65 15.74
CA LEU A 491 -24.40 -4.41 14.49
C LEU A 491 -25.11 -5.77 14.63
N LEU A 492 -24.82 -6.53 15.70
CA LEU A 492 -25.43 -7.82 15.97
C LEU A 492 -26.93 -7.70 16.27
N SER A 493 -27.33 -6.66 17.01
CA SER A 493 -28.74 -6.40 17.34
C SER A 493 -29.59 -6.06 16.11
N SER A 494 -28.97 -5.65 15.00
CA SER A 494 -29.67 -5.37 13.74
C SER A 494 -30.01 -6.62 12.92
N LEU A 495 -29.52 -7.80 13.34
CA LEU A 495 -29.82 -9.07 12.65
C LEU A 495 -31.27 -9.51 12.91
N PRO A 496 -32.07 -9.77 11.87
CA PRO A 496 -33.49 -10.12 12.02
C PRO A 496 -33.76 -11.32 12.92
N GLN A 497 -32.89 -12.33 12.91
CA GLN A 497 -33.04 -13.56 13.71
C GLN A 497 -32.81 -13.37 15.23
N LEU A 498 -32.04 -12.35 15.62
CA LEU A 498 -31.86 -12.01 17.02
C LEU A 498 -33.05 -11.24 17.57
N ALA A 499 -33.69 -10.42 16.74
CA ALA A 499 -34.92 -9.71 17.10
C ALA A 499 -36.10 -10.67 17.36
N GLU A 500 -36.23 -11.76 16.57
CA GLU A 500 -37.26 -12.78 16.79
C GLU A 500 -37.05 -13.56 18.11
N ARG A 501 -35.81 -13.88 18.50
CA ARG A 501 -35.51 -14.52 19.79
C ARG A 501 -35.79 -13.60 20.98
N CYS A 502 -35.54 -12.28 20.86
CA CYS A 502 -35.89 -11.32 21.89
C CYS A 502 -37.42 -11.18 22.06
N LEU A 503 -38.18 -11.24 20.97
CA LEU A 503 -39.65 -11.17 21.01
C LEU A 503 -40.27 -12.45 21.56
N LEU A 504 -39.69 -13.63 21.37
CA LEU A 504 -40.11 -14.89 21.96
C LEU A 504 -39.87 -14.93 23.49
N TYR A 505 -38.81 -14.26 23.97
CA TYR A 505 -38.53 -14.21 25.43
C TYR A 505 -39.43 -13.21 26.18
N THR A 506 -39.99 -12.21 25.46
CA THR A 506 -40.93 -11.24 26.07
C THR A 506 -42.39 -11.73 26.05
N SER A 507 -42.74 -12.72 25.22
CA SER A 507 -44.12 -13.27 25.19
C SER A 507 -44.36 -14.34 26.26
N ASP A 508 -43.32 -15.04 26.72
CA ASP A 508 -43.44 -16.05 27.79
C ASP A 508 -43.45 -15.45 29.21
N ALA A 509 -43.10 -14.17 29.37
CA ALA A 509 -43.13 -13.47 30.65
C ALA A 509 -44.46 -12.76 30.97
N ALA A 510 -45.47 -12.87 30.11
CA ALA A 510 -46.74 -12.21 30.25
C ALA A 510 -47.90 -13.16 30.62
N ASP A 511 -47.63 -14.47 30.74
CA ASP A 511 -48.67 -15.50 31.07
C ASP A 511 -48.41 -16.27 32.37
N ASP A 512 -47.68 -15.67 33.37
CA ASP A 512 -47.63 -16.15 34.76
C ASP A 512 -48.13 -15.07 35.75
#